data_9e5cfd6e2b1f143e3f90700ded740021
#
_entry.id   9e5cfd6e2b1f143e3f90700ded740021
#
_cell.length_a   1.000
_cell.length_b   1.000
_cell.length_c   1.000
_cell.angle_alpha   90.00
_cell.angle_beta   90.00
_cell.angle_gamma   90.00
#
_symmetry.space_group_name_H-M   'P 1'
#
loop_
_entity.id
_entity.type
_entity.pdbx_description
1 polymer ?
#
loop_
_entity_poly.entity_id
_entity_poly.type
_entity_poly.pdbx_seq_one_letter_code
_entity_poly.pdbx_strand_id
1 'polypeptide(L)'
;MKKHIKILKKKLKNFDPKLKEECGVFGVSNAKDASALTALGLHALQHRGQEGCGIVSFDGEKYYSEKRFGLVGDNFNKEKVLKNLKGNHAIGHNRYSTTGENTLRNIQPFFADTNAGGIGVAHNGNLTNSISLRNKLVEDGAIFYTTSDTETIVQLIAKSKRPKTIDKVVDAVFQIQGGYALVMLTQNSLIGVRDPYGIRPLVIGKLGSSYVLASETCALDIIGAKFVRDVENGEIVLIENNKLESIKPFPPKKVRPCVFEYIYFARPDSILDNKTAYEHRKNIGIELAKENDVEADIVVPVPDSGNAAALGFAQYLKMNYEHGLIRNHYVGRTFIEPSQKIRSLGVKLKLNANQTTIKDKKIILIDDSLVRGTTSHKIVKMLYDAGAKEVHVKIACPEIRYPDFYGVDTPTKKELLAANKTNDEICEYIGAKSLKFLSLQGLYKAIGFEKRNDTYPQLTDHYFTGDYPVKPIDELGDNKVTQLSLLSTGSNN
;
A
#
# COMPACT_ATOMS: atom_id res chain seq x y z
N MET A 1 27.29 -16.78 16.58
CA MET A 1 26.66 -16.52 15.30
C MET A 1 25.34 -17.28 15.10
N LYS A 2 25.28 -18.64 15.13
CA LYS A 2 24.03 -19.41 14.98
C LYS A 2 22.93 -19.09 16.01
N LYS A 3 23.25 -18.74 17.24
CA LYS A 3 22.30 -18.37 18.31
C LYS A 3 21.65 -16.99 18.07
N HIS A 4 22.40 -16.01 17.53
CA HIS A 4 21.89 -14.67 17.17
C HIS A 4 20.96 -14.72 15.96
N ILE A 5 21.27 -15.53 14.93
CA ILE A 5 20.41 -15.74 13.77
C ILE A 5 19.09 -16.42 14.17
N LYS A 6 19.12 -17.32 15.15
CA LYS A 6 17.91 -17.98 15.69
C LYS A 6 17.03 -17.03 16.48
N ILE A 7 17.63 -16.03 17.17
CA ILE A 7 16.92 -14.99 17.92
C ILE A 7 16.30 -13.97 16.94
N LEU A 8 17.01 -13.57 15.88
CA LEU A 8 16.48 -12.70 14.82
C LEU A 8 15.34 -13.37 14.04
N LYS A 9 15.48 -14.64 13.66
CA LYS A 9 14.38 -15.42 13.03
C LYS A 9 13.17 -15.61 13.96
N LYS A 10 13.37 -15.63 15.28
CA LYS A 10 12.29 -15.71 16.27
C LYS A 10 11.60 -14.38 16.53
N LYS A 11 12.30 -13.24 16.35
CA LYS A 11 11.71 -11.88 16.42
C LYS A 11 10.83 -11.56 15.22
N LEU A 12 11.08 -12.16 14.05
CA LEU A 12 10.28 -11.96 12.82
C LEU A 12 8.96 -12.77 12.78
N LYS A 13 8.71 -13.67 13.73
CA LYS A 13 7.54 -14.58 13.71
C LYS A 13 6.25 -14.03 14.35
N ASN A 14 6.21 -12.80 14.85
CA ASN A 14 5.05 -12.26 15.57
C ASN A 14 4.48 -10.99 14.94
N PHE A 15 4.41 -10.91 13.61
CA PHE A 15 3.78 -9.79 12.92
C PHE A 15 2.30 -10.06 12.65
N ASP A 16 1.48 -8.99 12.75
CA ASP A 16 0.05 -8.94 12.45
C ASP A 16 -0.22 -9.50 11.04
N PRO A 17 -1.08 -10.51 10.88
CA PRO A 17 -1.21 -11.25 9.63
C PRO A 17 -2.13 -10.62 8.59
N LYS A 18 -2.58 -9.38 8.77
CA LYS A 18 -3.31 -8.63 7.72
C LYS A 18 -2.33 -8.24 6.60
N LEU A 19 -2.85 -8.15 5.38
CA LEU A 19 -2.16 -7.52 4.26
C LEU A 19 -1.65 -6.16 4.74
N LYS A 20 -0.38 -5.89 4.51
CA LYS A 20 0.24 -4.67 4.96
C LYS A 20 0.35 -3.71 3.79
N GLU A 21 0.25 -2.45 4.12
CA GLU A 21 -0.03 -1.34 3.24
C GLU A 21 1.16 -0.98 2.36
N GLU A 22 0.85 -0.34 1.26
CA GLU A 22 1.77 0.16 0.25
C GLU A 22 2.29 1.53 0.64
N CYS A 23 3.43 1.96 0.04
CA CYS A 23 3.97 3.30 0.19
C CYS A 23 3.01 4.39 -0.32
N GLY A 24 3.11 5.61 0.21
CA GLY A 24 2.42 6.79 -0.27
C GLY A 24 3.40 7.82 -0.83
N VAL A 25 3.08 8.41 -1.98
CA VAL A 25 3.88 9.48 -2.61
C VAL A 25 3.07 10.75 -2.73
N PHE A 26 3.75 11.89 -2.59
CA PHE A 26 3.17 13.22 -2.74
C PHE A 26 4.20 14.17 -3.34
N GLY A 27 3.76 15.15 -4.14
CA GLY A 27 4.62 16.19 -4.68
C GLY A 27 3.83 17.45 -5.02
N VAL A 28 4.42 18.60 -4.79
CA VAL A 28 3.85 19.90 -5.14
C VAL A 28 4.91 20.81 -5.76
N SER A 29 4.51 21.53 -6.78
CA SER A 29 5.38 22.44 -7.54
C SER A 29 4.87 23.86 -7.49
N ASN A 30 5.78 24.81 -7.25
CA ASN A 30 5.51 26.26 -7.22
C ASN A 30 4.40 26.65 -6.23
N ALA A 31 4.47 26.16 -5.01
CA ALA A 31 3.51 26.44 -3.95
C ALA A 31 4.20 27.10 -2.75
N LYS A 32 3.57 28.14 -2.20
CA LYS A 32 3.98 28.67 -0.90
C LYS A 32 3.85 27.54 0.15
N ASP A 33 4.81 27.45 1.05
CA ASP A 33 4.85 26.44 2.12
C ASP A 33 4.82 24.97 1.58
N ALA A 34 5.49 24.70 0.44
CA ALA A 34 5.46 23.41 -0.25
C ALA A 34 5.77 22.22 0.67
N SER A 35 6.73 22.36 1.59
CA SER A 35 7.10 21.31 2.55
C SER A 35 6.00 21.04 3.57
N ALA A 36 5.26 22.05 4.03
CA ALA A 36 4.14 21.89 4.95
C ALA A 36 2.94 21.24 4.23
N LEU A 37 2.65 21.65 2.99
CA LEU A 37 1.63 21.00 2.16
C LEU A 37 1.98 19.54 1.91
N THR A 38 3.26 19.24 1.66
CA THR A 38 3.74 17.85 1.47
C THR A 38 3.57 17.05 2.76
N ALA A 39 3.89 17.60 3.92
CA ALA A 39 3.67 16.93 5.20
C ALA A 39 2.18 16.64 5.45
N LEU A 40 1.27 17.58 5.13
CA LEU A 40 -0.19 17.37 5.25
C LEU A 40 -0.67 16.28 4.26
N GLY A 41 -0.22 16.31 3.00
CA GLY A 41 -0.54 15.28 2.02
C GLY A 41 -0.07 13.89 2.45
N LEU A 42 1.17 13.78 2.96
CA LEU A 42 1.68 12.53 3.52
C LEU A 42 0.91 12.09 4.76
N HIS A 43 0.46 13.03 5.61
CA HIS A 43 -0.37 12.69 6.78
C HIS A 43 -1.71 12.08 6.34
N ALA A 44 -2.34 12.60 5.28
CA ALA A 44 -3.54 12.00 4.71
C ALA A 44 -3.29 10.60 4.13
N LEU A 45 -2.06 10.34 3.65
CA LEU A 45 -1.60 9.04 3.13
C LEU A 45 -0.96 8.14 4.19
N GLN A 46 -1.10 8.45 5.50
CA GLN A 46 -0.43 7.70 6.57
C GLN A 46 -0.85 6.24 6.65
N HIS A 47 -2.04 5.90 6.20
CA HIS A 47 -2.53 4.52 6.11
C HIS A 47 -1.68 3.67 5.16
N ARG A 48 -1.02 4.27 4.15
CA ARG A 48 -0.17 3.59 3.17
C ARG A 48 1.22 3.23 3.71
N GLY A 49 1.75 3.95 4.71
CA GLY A 49 3.06 3.65 5.29
C GLY A 49 3.27 4.30 6.63
N GLN A 50 3.77 3.54 7.61
CA GLN A 50 3.91 3.99 9.00
C GLN A 50 5.30 3.76 9.58
N GLU A 51 6.23 3.17 8.83
CA GLU A 51 7.57 2.82 9.32
C GLU A 51 8.56 3.97 9.23
N GLY A 52 8.35 4.85 8.25
CA GLY A 52 9.16 6.02 8.06
C GLY A 52 8.57 6.99 7.05
N CYS A 53 9.01 8.22 7.10
CA CYS A 53 8.59 9.27 6.20
C CYS A 53 9.75 10.20 5.87
N GLY A 54 9.70 10.80 4.68
CA GLY A 54 10.71 11.76 4.26
C GLY A 54 10.16 12.79 3.30
N ILE A 55 10.81 13.94 3.29
CA ILE A 55 10.52 15.06 2.39
C ILE A 55 11.83 15.57 1.80
N VAL A 56 11.82 15.85 0.52
CA VAL A 56 12.86 16.61 -0.20
C VAL A 56 12.22 17.85 -0.78
N SER A 57 12.82 19.01 -0.53
CA SER A 57 12.38 20.30 -1.06
C SER A 57 13.49 21.02 -1.83
N PHE A 58 13.11 21.99 -2.67
CA PHE A 58 14.03 22.79 -3.50
C PHE A 58 13.60 24.25 -3.46
N ASP A 59 14.57 25.16 -3.22
CA ASP A 59 14.32 26.62 -3.08
C ASP A 59 14.67 27.43 -4.33
N GLY A 60 15.09 26.78 -5.39
CA GLY A 60 15.61 27.41 -6.62
C GLY A 60 17.12 27.32 -6.74
N GLU A 61 17.84 27.08 -5.65
CA GLU A 61 19.30 26.97 -5.61
C GLU A 61 19.78 25.65 -4.99
N LYS A 62 19.14 25.24 -3.88
CA LYS A 62 19.57 24.09 -3.06
C LYS A 62 18.42 23.15 -2.76
N TYR A 63 18.76 21.88 -2.61
CA TYR A 63 17.86 20.84 -2.10
C TYR A 63 18.05 20.67 -0.60
N TYR A 64 16.93 20.42 0.08
CA TYR A 64 16.87 20.12 1.51
C TYR A 64 16.16 18.78 1.70
N SER A 65 16.65 17.96 2.62
CA SER A 65 16.11 16.63 2.86
C SER A 65 15.97 16.35 4.34
N GLU A 66 14.81 15.84 4.75
CA GLU A 66 14.53 15.35 6.09
C GLU A 66 13.90 13.96 6.00
N LYS A 67 14.48 13.00 6.75
CA LYS A 67 14.03 11.60 6.79
C LYS A 67 13.91 11.16 8.23
N ARG A 68 12.83 10.47 8.59
CA ARG A 68 12.51 10.06 9.96
C ARG A 68 11.87 8.68 9.97
N PHE A 69 12.12 7.92 11.04
CA PHE A 69 11.31 6.75 11.36
C PHE A 69 9.98 7.17 11.99
N GLY A 70 8.94 6.35 11.79
CA GLY A 70 7.61 6.53 12.38
C GLY A 70 6.69 7.44 11.58
N LEU A 71 5.67 7.97 12.26
CA LEU A 71 4.56 8.66 11.63
C LEU A 71 4.93 10.10 11.23
N VAL A 72 4.26 10.59 10.18
CA VAL A 72 4.39 11.98 9.70
C VAL A 72 4.01 12.98 10.79
N GLY A 73 2.87 12.73 11.48
CA GLY A 73 2.37 13.61 12.52
C GLY A 73 3.32 13.76 13.70
N ASP A 74 4.11 12.74 14.04
CA ASP A 74 5.09 12.80 15.14
C ASP A 74 6.37 13.53 14.75
N ASN A 75 6.72 13.51 13.47
CA ASN A 75 8.00 13.96 12.94
C ASN A 75 7.97 15.35 12.29
N PHE A 76 6.90 15.65 11.55
CA PHE A 76 6.77 16.89 10.75
C PHE A 76 5.75 17.88 11.35
N ASN A 77 5.31 17.69 12.62
CA ASN A 77 4.50 18.64 13.36
C ASN A 77 5.34 19.77 14.02
N LYS A 78 6.66 19.66 14.01
CA LYS A 78 7.57 20.61 14.62
C LYS A 78 7.97 21.67 13.61
N GLU A 79 7.64 22.93 13.90
CA GLU A 79 7.97 24.08 13.04
C GLU A 79 9.45 24.12 12.66
N LYS A 80 10.36 23.75 13.58
CA LYS A 80 11.81 23.70 13.34
C LYS A 80 12.18 22.74 12.21
N VAL A 81 11.51 21.59 12.10
CA VAL A 81 11.80 20.59 11.03
C VAL A 81 11.35 21.11 9.69
N LEU A 82 10.15 21.71 9.60
CA LEU A 82 9.63 22.29 8.37
C LEU A 82 10.42 23.52 7.92
N LYS A 83 10.95 24.33 8.87
CA LYS A 83 11.82 25.48 8.55
C LYS A 83 13.13 25.08 7.89
N ASN A 84 13.62 23.86 8.09
CA ASN A 84 14.81 23.34 7.43
C ASN A 84 14.53 22.96 5.96
N LEU A 85 13.28 22.67 5.62
CA LEU A 85 12.84 22.27 4.28
C LEU A 85 12.36 23.50 3.48
N LYS A 86 13.30 24.32 3.06
CA LYS A 86 13.02 25.58 2.35
C LYS A 86 12.55 25.32 0.92
N GLY A 87 11.87 26.32 0.36
CA GLY A 87 11.51 26.37 -1.04
C GLY A 87 10.03 26.22 -1.33
N ASN A 88 9.71 26.30 -2.62
CA ASN A 88 8.35 26.28 -3.15
C ASN A 88 8.06 25.01 -3.97
N HIS A 89 8.97 24.06 -3.98
CA HIS A 89 8.83 22.72 -4.58
C HIS A 89 9.17 21.68 -3.52
N ALA A 90 8.36 20.64 -3.41
CA ALA A 90 8.65 19.54 -2.50
C ALA A 90 8.03 18.23 -2.98
N ILE A 91 8.72 17.13 -2.67
CA ILE A 91 8.19 15.76 -2.79
C ILE A 91 8.33 15.02 -1.47
N GLY A 92 7.46 14.07 -1.23
CA GLY A 92 7.47 13.29 -0.01
C GLY A 92 7.06 11.84 -0.21
N HIS A 93 7.37 11.03 0.81
CA HIS A 93 7.15 9.61 0.79
C HIS A 93 6.82 9.08 2.20
N ASN A 94 5.79 8.25 2.28
CA ASN A 94 5.50 7.38 3.42
C ASN A 94 5.97 5.98 3.12
N ARG A 95 6.82 5.43 3.98
CA ARG A 95 7.40 4.12 3.77
C ARG A 95 6.63 3.03 4.51
N TYR A 96 6.37 1.96 3.76
CA TYR A 96 6.21 0.62 4.26
C TYR A 96 7.29 -0.29 3.62
N SER A 97 7.94 -1.17 4.40
CA SER A 97 9.03 -2.02 3.89
C SER A 97 8.48 -3.24 3.14
N THR A 98 8.31 -3.14 1.83
CA THR A 98 8.06 -4.27 0.94
C THR A 98 9.38 -4.89 0.49
N THR A 99 10.37 -4.06 0.20
CA THR A 99 11.71 -4.46 -0.26
C THR A 99 12.78 -3.70 0.50
N GLY A 100 13.86 -4.39 0.89
CA GLY A 100 14.99 -3.83 1.60
C GLY A 100 14.86 -3.80 3.12
N GLU A 101 15.98 -3.49 3.81
CA GLU A 101 16.06 -3.43 5.27
C GLU A 101 15.33 -2.19 5.82
N ASN A 102 14.77 -2.29 7.03
CA ASN A 102 14.21 -1.12 7.74
C ASN A 102 15.33 -0.29 8.37
N THR A 103 16.00 0.50 7.53
CA THR A 103 17.09 1.42 7.91
C THR A 103 16.78 2.83 7.41
N LEU A 104 17.34 3.86 8.08
CA LEU A 104 17.12 5.26 7.70
C LEU A 104 17.55 5.55 6.25
N ARG A 105 18.60 4.87 5.77
CA ARG A 105 19.10 5.00 4.39
C ARG A 105 18.11 4.54 3.33
N ASN A 106 17.15 3.67 3.69
CA ASN A 106 16.10 3.18 2.80
C ASN A 106 14.82 4.04 2.83
N ILE A 107 14.75 5.06 3.70
CA ILE A 107 13.64 6.01 3.69
C ILE A 107 13.79 6.95 2.49
N GLN A 108 12.71 7.07 1.72
CA GLN A 108 12.61 7.94 0.57
C GLN A 108 12.03 9.31 0.96
N PRO A 109 12.13 10.35 0.07
CA PRO A 109 12.70 10.34 -1.28
C PRO A 109 14.21 10.14 -1.30
N PHE A 110 14.73 9.48 -2.34
CA PHE A 110 16.17 9.47 -2.59
C PHE A 110 16.57 10.70 -3.37
N PHE A 111 17.70 11.27 -3.01
CA PHE A 111 18.30 12.41 -3.70
C PHE A 111 19.66 12.02 -4.24
N ALA A 112 19.95 12.45 -5.46
CA ALA A 112 21.26 12.31 -6.09
C ALA A 112 21.60 13.53 -6.93
N ASP A 113 22.87 13.94 -6.89
CA ASP A 113 23.43 14.87 -7.85
C ASP A 113 23.89 14.11 -9.09
N THR A 114 23.43 14.54 -10.25
CA THR A 114 23.76 13.96 -11.54
C THR A 114 24.42 15.01 -12.45
N ASN A 115 24.96 14.58 -13.56
CA ASN A 115 25.49 15.51 -14.57
C ASN A 115 24.41 16.42 -15.21
N ALA A 116 23.13 16.15 -14.96
CA ALA A 116 21.99 16.96 -15.40
C ALA A 116 21.37 17.77 -14.25
N GLY A 117 22.03 17.85 -13.10
CA GLY A 117 21.56 18.50 -11.89
C GLY A 117 21.04 17.52 -10.84
N GLY A 118 20.54 18.08 -9.73
CA GLY A 118 19.96 17.29 -8.64
C GLY A 118 18.61 16.68 -9.02
N ILE A 119 18.36 15.46 -8.52
CA ILE A 119 17.08 14.78 -8.66
C ILE A 119 16.66 14.11 -7.36
N GLY A 120 15.43 14.38 -6.90
CA GLY A 120 14.75 13.64 -5.84
C GLY A 120 13.78 12.61 -6.42
N VAL A 121 13.69 11.40 -5.87
CA VAL A 121 12.79 10.33 -6.35
C VAL A 121 12.04 9.70 -5.18
N ALA A 122 10.71 9.68 -5.26
CA ALA A 122 9.80 8.95 -4.41
C ALA A 122 9.04 7.89 -5.22
N HIS A 123 8.96 6.68 -4.70
CA HIS A 123 8.41 5.50 -5.39
C HIS A 123 7.39 4.77 -4.51
N ASN A 124 6.19 4.61 -5.02
CA ASN A 124 5.18 3.70 -4.52
C ASN A 124 5.08 2.49 -5.45
N GLY A 125 5.36 1.30 -4.96
CA GLY A 125 5.31 0.06 -5.72
C GLY A 125 6.53 -0.83 -5.51
N ASN A 126 6.76 -1.75 -6.45
CA ASN A 126 7.90 -2.65 -6.46
C ASN A 126 8.29 -3.06 -7.89
N LEU A 127 9.59 -3.16 -8.13
CA LEU A 127 10.14 -3.57 -9.41
C LEU A 127 10.40 -5.08 -9.43
N THR A 128 9.87 -5.78 -10.42
CA THR A 128 10.02 -7.23 -10.59
C THR A 128 11.34 -7.64 -11.21
N ASN A 129 12.15 -6.69 -11.67
CA ASN A 129 13.48 -6.92 -12.25
C ASN A 129 14.58 -6.08 -11.58
N SER A 130 14.36 -5.63 -10.34
CA SER A 130 15.30 -4.73 -9.65
C SER A 130 16.64 -5.38 -9.36
N ILE A 131 16.67 -6.68 -9.00
CA ILE A 131 17.88 -7.43 -8.67
C ILE A 131 18.73 -7.62 -9.93
N SER A 132 18.10 -8.06 -11.01
CA SER A 132 18.77 -8.24 -12.31
C SER A 132 19.38 -6.94 -12.84
N LEU A 133 18.64 -5.84 -12.75
CA LEU A 133 19.12 -4.50 -13.13
C LEU A 133 20.25 -4.02 -12.22
N ARG A 134 20.11 -4.22 -10.90
CA ARG A 134 21.13 -3.84 -9.94
C ARG A 134 22.45 -4.57 -10.20
N ASN A 135 22.42 -5.88 -10.42
CA ASN A 135 23.62 -6.67 -10.71
C ASN A 135 24.34 -6.12 -11.96
N LYS A 136 23.58 -5.88 -13.04
CA LYS A 136 24.15 -5.29 -14.25
C LYS A 136 24.76 -3.89 -14.03
N LEU A 137 24.08 -3.05 -13.24
CA LEU A 137 24.60 -1.72 -12.91
C LEU A 137 25.88 -1.80 -12.07
N VAL A 138 25.98 -2.74 -11.12
CA VAL A 138 27.20 -2.97 -10.31
C VAL A 138 28.34 -3.47 -11.19
N GLU A 139 28.09 -4.41 -12.11
CA GLU A 139 29.09 -4.85 -13.11
C GLU A 139 29.58 -3.70 -13.97
N ASP A 140 28.71 -2.73 -14.28
CA ASP A 140 29.04 -1.51 -15.00
C ASP A 140 29.67 -0.41 -14.10
N GLY A 141 30.00 -0.71 -12.84
CA GLY A 141 30.69 0.17 -11.90
C GLY A 141 29.78 1.09 -11.06
N ALA A 142 28.46 0.90 -11.05
CA ALA A 142 27.56 1.67 -10.19
C ALA A 142 27.75 1.32 -8.71
N ILE A 143 27.71 2.33 -7.84
CA ILE A 143 27.81 2.17 -6.39
C ILE A 143 26.43 2.35 -5.78
N PHE A 144 26.00 1.39 -4.97
CA PHE A 144 24.73 1.42 -4.26
C PHE A 144 24.93 1.66 -2.77
N TYR A 145 24.14 2.57 -2.22
CA TYR A 145 24.14 2.90 -0.80
C TYR A 145 22.99 2.25 -0.02
N THR A 146 21.89 1.96 -0.70
CA THR A 146 20.67 1.41 -0.10
C THR A 146 20.37 -0.01 -0.60
N THR A 147 19.40 -0.67 0.02
CA THR A 147 18.89 -1.97 -0.44
C THR A 147 17.53 -1.82 -1.13
N SER A 148 17.08 -0.59 -1.40
CA SER A 148 15.81 -0.30 -2.07
C SER A 148 15.95 -0.44 -3.59
N ASP A 149 14.90 -0.95 -4.22
CA ASP A 149 14.76 -1.00 -5.68
C ASP A 149 14.71 0.40 -6.32
N THR A 150 14.23 1.39 -5.60
CA THR A 150 14.17 2.79 -6.05
C THR A 150 15.56 3.37 -6.36
N GLU A 151 16.61 2.93 -5.68
CA GLU A 151 17.99 3.36 -6.01
C GLU A 151 18.41 2.88 -7.40
N THR A 152 17.89 1.73 -7.86
CA THR A 152 18.10 1.26 -9.24
C THR A 152 17.57 2.26 -10.26
N ILE A 153 16.39 2.86 -9.99
CA ILE A 153 15.82 3.92 -10.86
C ILE A 153 16.77 5.13 -10.91
N VAL A 154 17.26 5.59 -9.75
CA VAL A 154 18.20 6.72 -9.67
C VAL A 154 19.47 6.44 -10.47
N GLN A 155 20.04 5.25 -10.33
CA GLN A 155 21.25 4.83 -11.06
C GLN A 155 21.03 4.76 -12.58
N LEU A 156 19.87 4.27 -13.03
CA LEU A 156 19.49 4.25 -14.45
C LEU A 156 19.39 5.65 -15.04
N ILE A 157 18.77 6.59 -14.30
CA ILE A 157 18.68 8.01 -14.71
C ILE A 157 20.07 8.62 -14.78
N ALA A 158 20.91 8.41 -13.77
CA ALA A 158 22.27 8.95 -13.72
C ALA A 158 23.15 8.41 -14.88
N LYS A 159 22.99 7.14 -15.24
CA LYS A 159 23.75 6.47 -16.32
C LYS A 159 23.34 6.91 -17.73
N SER A 160 22.10 7.39 -17.92
CA SER A 160 21.63 7.81 -19.24
C SER A 160 22.46 8.99 -19.78
N LYS A 161 22.86 8.87 -21.04
CA LYS A 161 23.69 9.88 -21.76
C LYS A 161 22.83 10.95 -22.46
N ARG A 162 21.51 10.92 -22.29
CA ARG A 162 20.60 11.92 -22.87
C ARG A 162 20.90 13.31 -22.30
N PRO A 163 20.75 14.38 -23.09
CA PRO A 163 21.04 15.73 -22.63
C PRO A 163 19.99 16.28 -21.67
N LYS A 164 18.70 15.95 -21.88
CA LYS A 164 17.60 16.45 -21.06
C LYS A 164 17.23 15.45 -19.96
N THR A 165 16.94 15.95 -18.75
CA THR A 165 16.55 15.11 -17.61
C THR A 165 15.33 14.28 -17.90
N ILE A 166 14.32 14.82 -18.61
CA ILE A 166 13.12 14.06 -18.97
C ILE A 166 13.43 12.86 -19.88
N ASP A 167 14.36 13.02 -20.83
CA ASP A 167 14.75 11.91 -21.71
C ASP A 167 15.53 10.83 -20.93
N LYS A 168 16.28 11.22 -19.88
CA LYS A 168 16.94 10.27 -18.96
C LYS A 168 15.91 9.49 -18.15
N VAL A 169 14.84 10.15 -17.70
CA VAL A 169 13.72 9.48 -17.03
C VAL A 169 13.05 8.48 -17.99
N VAL A 170 12.80 8.87 -19.24
CA VAL A 170 12.25 7.97 -20.26
C VAL A 170 13.15 6.74 -20.46
N ASP A 171 14.47 6.93 -20.63
CA ASP A 171 15.43 5.82 -20.77
C ASP A 171 15.41 4.88 -19.54
N ALA A 172 15.25 5.42 -18.34
CA ALA A 172 15.19 4.63 -17.12
C ALA A 172 13.89 3.81 -17.02
N VAL A 173 12.73 4.44 -17.28
CA VAL A 173 11.43 3.76 -17.13
C VAL A 173 11.20 2.70 -18.20
N PHE A 174 11.87 2.76 -19.34
CA PHE A 174 11.87 1.68 -20.33
C PHE A 174 12.57 0.41 -19.86
N GLN A 175 13.48 0.51 -18.90
CA GLN A 175 14.25 -0.63 -18.39
C GLN A 175 13.61 -1.29 -17.17
N ILE A 176 12.83 -0.56 -16.38
CA ILE A 176 12.20 -1.09 -15.19
C ILE A 176 10.88 -1.82 -15.52
N GLN A 177 10.60 -2.88 -14.75
CA GLN A 177 9.37 -3.66 -14.84
C GLN A 177 8.77 -3.82 -13.45
N GLY A 178 7.44 -3.83 -13.37
CA GLY A 178 6.71 -3.95 -12.09
C GLY A 178 5.48 -3.08 -12.04
N GLY A 179 4.93 -2.90 -10.84
CA GLY A 179 3.89 -1.92 -10.55
C GLY A 179 4.53 -0.72 -9.84
N TYR A 180 4.41 0.48 -10.41
CA TYR A 180 5.04 1.66 -9.85
C TYR A 180 4.29 2.97 -10.13
N ALA A 181 4.30 3.85 -9.14
CA ALA A 181 4.01 5.26 -9.27
C ALA A 181 5.19 6.06 -8.72
N LEU A 182 5.78 6.92 -9.57
CA LEU A 182 6.95 7.71 -9.22
C LEU A 182 6.59 9.19 -9.16
N VAL A 183 7.12 9.88 -8.15
CA VAL A 183 7.10 11.34 -8.06
C VAL A 183 8.54 11.80 -7.93
N MET A 184 8.98 12.64 -8.87
CA MET A 184 10.35 13.11 -8.95
C MET A 184 10.41 14.63 -8.93
N LEU A 185 11.45 15.17 -8.30
CA LEU A 185 11.74 16.61 -8.24
C LEU A 185 13.09 16.88 -8.83
N THR A 186 13.13 17.73 -9.85
CA THR A 186 14.35 18.28 -10.44
C THR A 186 14.46 19.78 -10.16
N GLN A 187 15.51 20.44 -10.63
CA GLN A 187 15.66 21.89 -10.49
C GLN A 187 14.49 22.68 -11.12
N ASN A 188 13.94 22.18 -12.23
CA ASN A 188 12.96 22.92 -13.02
C ASN A 188 11.57 22.28 -13.05
N SER A 189 11.45 21.00 -12.63
CA SER A 189 10.25 20.22 -12.91
C SER A 189 9.83 19.32 -11.74
N LEU A 190 8.53 19.16 -11.58
CA LEU A 190 7.91 18.05 -10.87
C LEU A 190 7.46 17.03 -11.92
N ILE A 191 7.88 15.77 -11.77
CA ILE A 191 7.60 14.70 -12.74
C ILE A 191 6.81 13.60 -12.04
N GLY A 192 5.70 13.17 -12.66
CA GLY A 192 4.93 12.01 -12.27
C GLY A 192 5.06 10.89 -13.30
N VAL A 193 5.22 9.65 -12.88
CA VAL A 193 5.25 8.49 -13.79
C VAL A 193 4.34 7.41 -13.24
N ARG A 194 3.48 6.85 -14.08
CA ARG A 194 2.65 5.69 -13.75
C ARG A 194 3.01 4.50 -14.63
N ASP A 195 3.07 3.32 -14.05
CA ASP A 195 3.43 2.09 -14.78
C ASP A 195 2.53 1.82 -15.99
N PRO A 196 2.98 1.05 -17.00
CA PRO A 196 2.24 0.83 -18.26
C PRO A 196 0.87 0.15 -18.10
N TYR A 197 0.61 -0.53 -16.98
CA TYR A 197 -0.70 -1.12 -16.69
C TYR A 197 -1.53 -0.27 -15.72
N GLY A 198 -0.93 0.77 -15.11
CA GLY A 198 -1.58 1.60 -14.10
C GLY A 198 -1.91 0.83 -12.82
N ILE A 199 -1.02 -0.12 -12.43
CA ILE A 199 -1.19 -0.95 -11.23
C ILE A 199 -1.25 -0.08 -9.98
N ARG A 200 -0.28 0.85 -9.86
CA ARG A 200 -0.24 1.78 -8.72
C ARG A 200 -0.98 3.08 -9.05
N PRO A 201 -1.71 3.62 -8.06
CA PRO A 201 -2.46 4.87 -8.26
C PRO A 201 -1.52 6.09 -8.24
N LEU A 202 -1.83 7.06 -9.08
CA LEU A 202 -1.24 8.40 -9.08
C LEU A 202 -2.24 9.39 -9.65
N VAL A 203 -2.54 10.46 -8.91
CA VAL A 203 -3.52 11.47 -9.28
C VAL A 203 -2.89 12.85 -9.43
N ILE A 204 -3.49 13.69 -10.25
CA ILE A 204 -3.12 15.08 -10.46
C ILE A 204 -4.17 15.97 -9.78
N GLY A 205 -3.68 16.90 -8.98
CA GLY A 205 -4.49 17.97 -8.37
C GLY A 205 -3.99 19.36 -8.75
N LYS A 206 -4.81 20.35 -8.47
CA LYS A 206 -4.48 21.77 -8.67
C LYS A 206 -4.85 22.60 -7.43
N LEU A 207 -3.85 23.31 -6.89
CA LEU A 207 -3.98 24.23 -5.76
C LEU A 207 -3.66 25.65 -6.24
N GLY A 208 -4.69 26.44 -6.54
CA GLY A 208 -4.50 27.72 -7.23
C GLY A 208 -3.84 27.53 -8.61
N SER A 209 -2.64 28.11 -8.80
CA SER A 209 -1.83 27.91 -10.01
C SER A 209 -0.90 26.69 -9.94
N SER A 210 -0.68 26.14 -8.74
CA SER A 210 0.26 25.05 -8.46
C SER A 210 -0.34 23.70 -8.81
N TYR A 211 0.48 22.78 -9.35
CA TYR A 211 0.10 21.38 -9.56
C TYR A 211 0.58 20.50 -8.40
N VAL A 212 -0.21 19.48 -8.13
CA VAL A 212 0.03 18.48 -7.09
C VAL A 212 -0.04 17.09 -7.71
N LEU A 213 0.87 16.21 -7.29
CA LEU A 213 0.83 14.76 -7.57
C LEU A 213 0.68 14.01 -6.26
N ALA A 214 -0.22 13.03 -6.19
CA ALA A 214 -0.45 12.24 -4.99
C ALA A 214 -0.87 10.81 -5.32
N SER A 215 -0.67 9.89 -4.39
CA SER A 215 -1.16 8.51 -4.54
C SER A 215 -2.68 8.44 -4.52
N GLU A 216 -3.37 9.31 -3.76
CA GLU A 216 -4.83 9.29 -3.59
C GLU A 216 -5.43 10.69 -3.52
N THR A 217 -6.72 10.81 -3.85
CA THR A 217 -7.46 12.08 -3.82
C THR A 217 -7.61 12.65 -2.41
N CYS A 218 -7.68 11.82 -1.37
CA CYS A 218 -7.74 12.28 0.02
C CYS A 218 -6.55 13.17 0.42
N ALA A 219 -5.40 13.02 -0.24
CA ALA A 219 -4.25 13.89 -0.04
C ALA A 219 -4.39 15.25 -0.72
N LEU A 220 -5.24 15.34 -1.74
CA LEU A 220 -5.62 16.61 -2.36
C LEU A 220 -6.62 17.36 -1.47
N ASP A 221 -7.59 16.64 -0.93
CA ASP A 221 -8.67 17.21 -0.11
C ASP A 221 -8.13 17.91 1.14
N ILE A 222 -7.17 17.28 1.85
CA ILE A 222 -6.62 17.84 3.09
C ILE A 222 -5.92 19.19 2.89
N ILE A 223 -5.37 19.43 1.69
CA ILE A 223 -4.68 20.68 1.34
C ILE A 223 -5.58 21.65 0.56
N GLY A 224 -6.84 21.29 0.29
CA GLY A 224 -7.77 22.08 -0.51
C GLY A 224 -7.45 22.13 -2.01
N ALA A 225 -6.70 21.17 -2.54
CA ALA A 225 -6.43 21.05 -3.96
C ALA A 225 -7.62 20.40 -4.69
N LYS A 226 -7.92 20.86 -5.88
CA LYS A 226 -8.96 20.28 -6.73
C LYS A 226 -8.39 19.11 -7.52
N PHE A 227 -9.07 17.97 -7.52
CA PHE A 227 -8.76 16.85 -8.39
C PHE A 227 -8.91 17.26 -9.86
N VAL A 228 -7.94 16.92 -10.68
CA VAL A 228 -7.94 17.18 -12.12
C VAL A 228 -8.26 15.89 -12.88
N ARG A 229 -7.43 14.89 -12.71
CA ARG A 229 -7.57 13.54 -13.29
C ARG A 229 -6.54 12.58 -12.70
N ASP A 230 -6.71 11.30 -12.98
CA ASP A 230 -5.64 10.31 -12.80
C ASP A 230 -4.50 10.57 -13.79
N VAL A 231 -3.27 10.19 -13.40
CA VAL A 231 -2.18 9.96 -14.37
C VAL A 231 -2.54 8.69 -15.13
N GLU A 232 -2.54 8.74 -16.45
CA GLU A 232 -2.91 7.57 -17.26
C GLU A 232 -1.84 6.47 -17.16
N ASN A 233 -2.21 5.25 -17.46
CA ASN A 233 -1.26 4.14 -17.47
C ASN A 233 -0.18 4.35 -18.55
N GLY A 234 1.09 4.19 -18.16
CA GLY A 234 2.25 4.44 -19.01
C GLY A 234 2.50 5.91 -19.33
N GLU A 235 1.85 6.83 -18.61
CA GLU A 235 2.04 8.27 -18.78
C GLU A 235 3.17 8.78 -17.90
N ILE A 236 3.96 9.71 -18.45
CA ILE A 236 4.85 10.61 -17.75
C ILE A 236 4.24 12.00 -17.79
N VAL A 237 3.99 12.57 -16.63
CA VAL A 237 3.51 13.96 -16.49
C VAL A 237 4.70 14.83 -16.15
N LEU A 238 4.98 15.83 -16.96
CA LEU A 238 5.99 16.85 -16.75
C LEU A 238 5.31 18.17 -16.34
N ILE A 239 5.60 18.66 -15.16
CA ILE A 239 5.09 19.94 -14.63
C ILE A 239 6.26 20.91 -14.52
N GLU A 240 6.26 21.93 -15.36
CA GLU A 240 7.30 22.95 -15.44
C GLU A 240 6.66 24.32 -15.68
N ASN A 241 7.09 25.34 -14.94
CA ASN A 241 6.53 26.71 -15.05
C ASN A 241 5.00 26.77 -14.99
N ASN A 242 4.38 26.00 -14.08
CA ASN A 242 2.93 25.85 -13.95
C ASN A 242 2.21 25.34 -15.21
N LYS A 243 2.91 24.71 -16.12
CA LYS A 243 2.34 24.00 -17.28
C LYS A 243 2.51 22.50 -17.07
N LEU A 244 1.50 21.76 -17.49
CA LEU A 244 1.49 20.31 -17.45
C LEU A 244 1.57 19.78 -18.89
N GLU A 245 2.58 18.95 -19.14
CA GLU A 245 2.75 18.22 -20.38
C GLU A 245 2.62 16.71 -20.12
N SER A 246 1.99 16.00 -21.04
CA SER A 246 1.80 14.55 -21.00
C SER A 246 2.68 13.89 -22.06
N ILE A 247 3.49 12.92 -21.62
CA ILE A 247 4.36 12.13 -22.50
C ILE A 247 3.97 10.66 -22.36
N LYS A 248 3.66 9.99 -23.47
CA LYS A 248 3.28 8.57 -23.49
C LYS A 248 4.33 7.76 -24.27
N PRO A 249 5.46 7.42 -23.63
CA PRO A 249 6.56 6.77 -24.34
C PRO A 249 6.29 5.28 -24.63
N PHE A 250 5.42 4.63 -23.85
CA PHE A 250 5.18 3.20 -23.96
C PHE A 250 4.15 2.84 -25.03
N PRO A 251 4.26 1.66 -25.64
CA PRO A 251 3.15 1.10 -26.42
C PRO A 251 1.88 1.00 -25.56
N PRO A 252 0.70 1.31 -26.11
CA PRO A 252 -0.55 1.26 -25.36
C PRO A 252 -0.80 -0.11 -24.71
N LYS A 253 -1.15 -0.12 -23.43
CA LYS A 253 -1.58 -1.29 -22.67
C LYS A 253 -3.00 -1.08 -22.16
N LYS A 254 -3.74 -2.18 -21.96
CA LYS A 254 -5.03 -2.14 -21.24
C LYS A 254 -4.73 -1.81 -19.76
N VAL A 255 -5.49 -0.86 -19.22
CA VAL A 255 -5.39 -0.49 -17.79
C VAL A 255 -5.79 -1.67 -16.91
N ARG A 256 -5.03 -1.94 -15.86
CA ARG A 256 -5.24 -3.01 -14.88
C ARG A 256 -4.87 -2.53 -13.47
N PRO A 257 -5.66 -1.65 -12.83
CA PRO A 257 -5.37 -1.18 -11.49
C PRO A 257 -5.40 -2.32 -10.47
N CYS A 258 -4.66 -2.16 -9.39
CA CYS A 258 -4.62 -3.15 -8.31
C CYS A 258 -6.00 -3.29 -7.67
N VAL A 259 -6.52 -4.51 -7.64
CA VAL A 259 -7.84 -4.81 -7.06
C VAL A 259 -7.90 -4.50 -5.57
N PHE A 260 -6.79 -4.60 -4.84
CA PHE A 260 -6.73 -4.30 -3.41
C PHE A 260 -6.89 -2.82 -3.07
N GLU A 261 -6.71 -1.91 -4.01
CA GLU A 261 -7.09 -0.51 -3.80
C GLU A 261 -8.59 -0.37 -3.52
N TYR A 262 -9.44 -1.15 -4.22
CA TYR A 262 -10.88 -1.18 -3.99
C TYR A 262 -11.25 -1.94 -2.71
N ILE A 263 -10.58 -3.04 -2.40
CA ILE A 263 -10.91 -3.91 -1.27
C ILE A 263 -10.43 -3.31 0.06
N TYR A 264 -9.19 -2.80 0.11
CA TYR A 264 -8.53 -2.49 1.38
C TYR A 264 -7.69 -1.20 1.39
N PHE A 265 -6.75 -0.99 0.41
CA PHE A 265 -5.69 0.01 0.59
C PHE A 265 -6.17 1.45 0.53
N ALA A 266 -6.93 1.84 -0.50
CA ALA A 266 -7.36 3.21 -0.62
C ALA A 266 -8.18 3.65 0.60
N ARG A 267 -7.96 4.87 1.06
CA ARG A 267 -8.76 5.44 2.14
C ARG A 267 -10.23 5.49 1.72
N PRO A 268 -11.19 5.22 2.61
CA PRO A 268 -12.61 5.11 2.22
C PRO A 268 -13.17 6.32 1.46
N ASP A 269 -12.67 7.51 1.72
CA ASP A 269 -13.06 8.77 1.08
C ASP A 269 -12.28 9.07 -0.23
N SER A 270 -11.26 8.28 -0.58
CA SER A 270 -10.56 8.42 -1.85
C SER A 270 -11.41 7.97 -3.03
N ILE A 271 -11.30 8.67 -4.15
CA ILE A 271 -12.05 8.41 -5.39
C ILE A 271 -11.27 7.43 -6.26
N LEU A 272 -11.93 6.35 -6.67
CA LEU A 272 -11.49 5.35 -7.62
C LEU A 272 -12.58 5.19 -8.69
N ASP A 273 -12.24 5.39 -9.97
CA ASP A 273 -13.19 5.25 -11.08
C ASP A 273 -14.54 6.00 -10.84
N ASN A 274 -14.45 7.28 -10.44
CA ASN A 274 -15.58 8.18 -10.16
C ASN A 274 -16.48 7.79 -8.97
N LYS A 275 -16.07 6.84 -8.14
CA LYS A 275 -16.75 6.46 -6.89
C LYS A 275 -15.75 6.47 -5.74
N THR A 276 -16.24 6.64 -4.53
CA THR A 276 -15.40 6.50 -3.36
C THR A 276 -15.04 5.02 -3.11
N ALA A 277 -13.86 4.76 -2.54
CA ALA A 277 -13.50 3.42 -2.10
C ALA A 277 -14.53 2.84 -1.12
N TYR A 278 -15.18 3.72 -0.33
CA TYR A 278 -16.30 3.35 0.54
C TYR A 278 -17.48 2.76 -0.24
N GLU A 279 -17.89 3.42 -1.36
CA GLU A 279 -18.99 2.91 -2.20
C GLU A 279 -18.65 1.58 -2.85
N HIS A 280 -17.42 1.41 -3.35
CA HIS A 280 -16.97 0.13 -3.88
C HIS A 280 -17.05 -0.98 -2.82
N ARG A 281 -16.55 -0.74 -1.61
CA ARG A 281 -16.61 -1.70 -0.50
C ARG A 281 -18.03 -2.00 -0.05
N LYS A 282 -18.90 -1.01 -0.07
CA LYS A 282 -20.33 -1.22 0.19
C LYS A 282 -20.97 -2.12 -0.86
N ASN A 283 -20.66 -1.92 -2.14
CA ASN A 283 -21.11 -2.77 -3.24
C ASN A 283 -20.54 -4.20 -3.13
N ILE A 284 -19.28 -4.35 -2.71
CA ILE A 284 -18.67 -5.65 -2.39
C ILE A 284 -19.54 -6.39 -1.33
N GLY A 285 -19.97 -5.69 -0.29
CA GLY A 285 -20.87 -6.25 0.73
C GLY A 285 -22.23 -6.65 0.17
N ILE A 286 -22.79 -5.89 -0.77
CA ILE A 286 -24.04 -6.22 -1.45
C ILE A 286 -23.90 -7.49 -2.28
N GLU A 287 -22.83 -7.63 -3.07
CA GLU A 287 -22.60 -8.86 -3.84
C GLU A 287 -22.35 -10.07 -2.92
N LEU A 288 -21.61 -9.89 -1.82
CA LEU A 288 -21.41 -10.93 -0.80
C LEU A 288 -22.76 -11.35 -0.17
N ALA A 289 -23.69 -10.42 0.02
CA ALA A 289 -25.02 -10.70 0.54
C ALA A 289 -25.90 -11.51 -0.44
N LYS A 290 -25.76 -11.26 -1.75
CA LYS A 290 -26.44 -12.07 -2.79
C LYS A 290 -25.97 -13.53 -2.80
N GLU A 291 -24.74 -13.77 -2.37
CA GLU A 291 -24.16 -15.11 -2.23
C GLU A 291 -24.38 -15.72 -0.84
N ASN A 292 -25.13 -15.04 0.05
CA ASN A 292 -25.36 -15.53 1.41
C ASN A 292 -26.25 -16.77 1.43
N ASP A 293 -25.88 -17.70 2.30
CA ASP A 293 -26.51 -19.03 2.44
C ASP A 293 -26.82 -19.37 3.90
N VAL A 294 -26.74 -18.42 4.81
CA VAL A 294 -26.96 -18.63 6.25
C VAL A 294 -27.90 -17.57 6.84
N GLU A 295 -28.69 -17.98 7.83
CA GLU A 295 -29.49 -17.09 8.65
C GLU A 295 -28.79 -16.75 9.95
N ALA A 296 -28.87 -15.48 10.34
CA ALA A 296 -28.28 -14.98 11.58
C ALA A 296 -29.07 -13.78 12.14
N ASP A 297 -28.82 -13.44 13.39
CA ASP A 297 -29.55 -12.37 14.09
C ASP A 297 -28.98 -10.98 13.75
N ILE A 298 -27.65 -10.89 13.60
CA ILE A 298 -26.93 -9.63 13.40
C ILE A 298 -25.74 -9.78 12.45
N VAL A 299 -25.38 -8.67 11.81
CA VAL A 299 -24.14 -8.50 11.02
C VAL A 299 -23.16 -7.66 11.80
N VAL A 300 -21.95 -8.18 11.99
CA VAL A 300 -20.87 -7.53 12.75
C VAL A 300 -19.65 -7.33 11.85
N PRO A 301 -19.12 -6.11 11.70
CA PRO A 301 -17.89 -5.89 10.98
C PRO A 301 -16.65 -6.22 11.81
N VAL A 302 -15.56 -6.61 11.15
CA VAL A 302 -14.22 -6.46 11.70
C VAL A 302 -13.78 -5.02 11.47
N PRO A 303 -13.67 -4.16 12.50
CA PRO A 303 -13.36 -2.75 12.31
C PRO A 303 -11.86 -2.55 12.01
N ASP A 304 -11.48 -1.54 11.18
CA ASP A 304 -12.36 -0.63 10.45
C ASP A 304 -12.60 -1.11 9.00
N SER A 305 -11.80 -2.06 8.53
CA SER A 305 -11.75 -2.50 7.13
C SER A 305 -13.05 -3.18 6.65
N GLY A 306 -13.71 -3.94 7.52
CA GLY A 306 -14.97 -4.62 7.23
C GLY A 306 -16.22 -3.74 7.29
N ASN A 307 -16.13 -2.49 7.81
CA ASN A 307 -17.32 -1.66 8.11
C ASN A 307 -18.22 -1.43 6.89
N ALA A 308 -17.63 -0.99 5.77
CA ALA A 308 -18.40 -0.63 4.58
C ALA A 308 -19.06 -1.87 3.93
N ALA A 309 -18.32 -2.98 3.84
CA ALA A 309 -18.86 -4.24 3.31
C ALA A 309 -19.97 -4.80 4.20
N ALA A 310 -19.78 -4.80 5.52
CA ALA A 310 -20.80 -5.24 6.46
C ALA A 310 -22.08 -4.38 6.39
N LEU A 311 -21.93 -3.07 6.22
CA LEU A 311 -23.09 -2.18 6.03
C LEU A 311 -23.84 -2.50 4.74
N GLY A 312 -23.12 -2.67 3.61
CA GLY A 312 -23.73 -3.05 2.34
C GLY A 312 -24.46 -4.39 2.40
N PHE A 313 -23.85 -5.37 3.05
CA PHE A 313 -24.40 -6.70 3.30
C PHE A 313 -25.71 -6.62 4.12
N ALA A 314 -25.64 -5.94 5.27
CA ALA A 314 -26.79 -5.83 6.18
C ALA A 314 -27.96 -5.07 5.53
N GLN A 315 -27.70 -3.99 4.79
CA GLN A 315 -28.73 -3.23 4.08
C GLN A 315 -29.43 -4.05 3.00
N TYR A 316 -28.68 -4.86 2.24
CA TYR A 316 -29.27 -5.69 1.19
C TYR A 316 -30.19 -6.78 1.75
N LEU A 317 -29.79 -7.45 2.82
CA LEU A 317 -30.58 -8.51 3.47
C LEU A 317 -31.58 -7.98 4.50
N LYS A 318 -31.63 -6.66 4.74
CA LYS A 318 -32.47 -6.01 5.78
C LYS A 318 -32.19 -6.56 7.17
N MET A 319 -30.93 -6.87 7.46
CA MET A 319 -30.48 -7.36 8.77
C MET A 319 -29.97 -6.20 9.64
N ASN A 320 -29.98 -6.42 10.97
CA ASN A 320 -29.40 -5.46 11.90
C ASN A 320 -27.87 -5.44 11.76
N TYR A 321 -27.32 -4.25 11.53
CA TYR A 321 -25.87 -3.99 11.59
C TYR A 321 -25.51 -3.53 13.00
N GLU A 322 -24.55 -4.21 13.63
CA GLU A 322 -24.19 -3.95 15.02
C GLU A 322 -22.66 -3.87 15.21
N HIS A 323 -22.23 -2.94 16.05
CA HIS A 323 -20.83 -2.84 16.50
C HIS A 323 -20.52 -3.89 17.57
N GLY A 324 -20.54 -5.17 17.18
CA GLY A 324 -20.18 -6.28 18.07
C GLY A 324 -18.70 -6.34 18.43
N LEU A 325 -17.85 -5.68 17.64
CA LEU A 325 -16.41 -5.49 17.88
C LEU A 325 -16.10 -4.00 17.91
N ILE A 326 -15.39 -3.56 18.95
CA ILE A 326 -14.96 -2.16 19.13
C ILE A 326 -13.46 -2.07 19.02
N ARG A 327 -12.98 -1.15 18.18
CA ARG A 327 -11.56 -0.85 18.05
C ARG A 327 -11.13 0.19 19.09
N ASN A 328 -10.03 -0.08 19.78
CA ASN A 328 -9.39 0.92 20.62
C ASN A 328 -8.47 1.81 19.77
N HIS A 329 -8.88 3.06 19.55
CA HIS A 329 -8.14 4.04 18.74
C HIS A 329 -6.90 4.61 19.46
N TYR A 330 -6.79 4.46 20.79
CA TYR A 330 -5.69 4.99 21.60
C TYR A 330 -4.50 4.02 21.72
N VAL A 331 -4.62 2.78 21.23
CA VAL A 331 -3.51 1.83 21.21
C VAL A 331 -2.65 2.08 19.97
N GLY A 332 -1.60 2.89 20.14
CA GLY A 332 -0.55 3.07 19.14
C GLY A 332 0.42 1.88 19.07
N ARG A 333 1.34 1.91 18.08
CA ARG A 333 2.39 0.87 17.89
C ARG A 333 3.47 0.88 19.00
N THR A 334 3.45 1.83 19.93
CA THR A 334 4.50 2.12 20.91
C THR A 334 4.43 1.29 22.19
N PHE A 335 3.50 0.33 22.32
CA PHE A 335 3.52 -0.55 23.48
C PHE A 335 4.64 -1.59 23.31
N ILE A 336 5.79 -1.34 23.96
CA ILE A 336 6.87 -2.33 24.11
C ILE A 336 6.34 -3.41 25.05
N GLU A 337 6.00 -4.56 24.49
CA GLU A 337 5.45 -5.68 25.23
C GLU A 337 6.58 -6.47 25.90
N PRO A 338 6.74 -6.38 27.24
CA PRO A 338 7.89 -6.97 27.92
C PRO A 338 7.83 -8.50 28.06
N SER A 339 6.69 -9.14 27.80
CA SER A 339 6.55 -10.60 27.93
C SER A 339 5.72 -11.26 26.82
N GLN A 340 5.96 -12.56 26.59
CA GLN A 340 5.23 -13.37 25.59
C GLN A 340 3.73 -13.49 25.94
N LYS A 341 3.39 -13.40 27.22
CA LYS A 341 2.01 -13.45 27.73
C LYS A 341 1.23 -12.17 27.37
N ILE A 342 1.89 -11.00 27.43
CA ILE A 342 1.29 -9.71 27.03
C ILE A 342 1.16 -9.63 25.49
N ARG A 343 2.10 -10.20 24.73
CA ARG A 343 2.01 -10.29 23.25
C ARG A 343 0.81 -11.12 22.77
N SER A 344 0.38 -12.12 23.53
CA SER A 344 -0.85 -12.88 23.20
C SER A 344 -2.12 -12.05 23.38
N LEU A 345 -2.07 -10.98 24.20
CA LEU A 345 -3.14 -10.01 24.40
C LEU A 345 -3.21 -8.94 23.30
N GLY A 346 -2.26 -8.90 22.36
CA GLY A 346 -2.13 -7.82 21.37
C GLY A 346 -3.40 -7.57 20.52
N VAL A 347 -4.19 -8.62 20.20
CA VAL A 347 -5.49 -8.43 19.55
C VAL A 347 -6.51 -7.86 20.53
N LYS A 348 -6.52 -8.31 21.80
CA LYS A 348 -7.41 -7.78 22.84
C LYS A 348 -7.11 -6.32 23.18
N LEU A 349 -5.87 -5.85 23.01
CA LEU A 349 -5.54 -4.43 23.18
C LEU A 349 -6.14 -3.57 22.06
N LYS A 350 -6.24 -4.12 20.83
CA LYS A 350 -6.75 -3.40 19.65
C LYS A 350 -8.25 -3.54 19.47
N LEU A 351 -8.83 -4.70 19.79
CA LEU A 351 -10.23 -5.02 19.58
C LEU A 351 -10.83 -5.59 20.86
N ASN A 352 -12.06 -5.19 21.15
CA ASN A 352 -12.84 -5.75 22.26
C ASN A 352 -14.23 -6.12 21.77
N ALA A 353 -14.75 -7.27 22.25
CA ALA A 353 -16.11 -7.70 21.96
C ALA A 353 -17.13 -6.95 22.83
N ASN A 354 -18.19 -6.45 22.22
CA ASN A 354 -19.34 -5.86 22.91
C ASN A 354 -20.28 -6.96 23.39
N GLN A 355 -20.06 -7.44 24.60
CA GLN A 355 -20.72 -8.60 25.16
C GLN A 355 -22.26 -8.48 25.17
N THR A 356 -22.81 -7.31 25.48
CA THR A 356 -24.28 -7.10 25.54
C THR A 356 -24.92 -7.21 24.15
N THR A 357 -24.20 -6.84 23.10
CA THR A 357 -24.67 -6.94 21.69
C THR A 357 -24.58 -8.37 21.16
N ILE A 358 -23.57 -9.14 21.62
CA ILE A 358 -23.17 -10.43 21.03
C ILE A 358 -23.82 -11.61 21.71
N LYS A 359 -24.08 -11.54 23.04
CA LYS A 359 -24.53 -12.65 23.85
C LYS A 359 -25.80 -13.28 23.28
N ASP A 360 -25.78 -14.62 23.18
CA ASP A 360 -26.85 -15.50 22.69
C ASP A 360 -27.28 -15.24 21.22
N LYS A 361 -26.44 -14.49 20.42
CA LYS A 361 -26.72 -14.18 19.01
C LYS A 361 -25.99 -15.11 18.05
N LYS A 362 -26.65 -15.40 16.93
CA LYS A 362 -26.02 -15.91 15.70
C LYS A 362 -25.49 -14.71 14.91
N ILE A 363 -24.18 -14.72 14.59
CA ILE A 363 -23.47 -13.57 14.04
C ILE A 363 -22.96 -13.89 12.65
N ILE A 364 -23.21 -12.99 11.69
CA ILE A 364 -22.44 -12.91 10.46
C ILE A 364 -21.31 -11.90 10.71
N LEU A 365 -20.07 -12.41 10.79
CA LEU A 365 -18.87 -11.61 10.93
C LEU A 365 -18.28 -11.32 9.54
N ILE A 366 -18.12 -10.03 9.19
CA ILE A 366 -17.59 -9.63 7.89
C ILE A 366 -16.21 -8.99 8.04
N ASP A 367 -15.22 -9.56 7.36
CA ASP A 367 -13.86 -8.98 7.21
C ASP A 367 -13.55 -8.73 5.73
N ASP A 368 -12.60 -7.84 5.45
CA ASP A 368 -12.16 -7.49 4.08
C ASP A 368 -11.44 -8.65 3.39
N SER A 369 -10.54 -9.32 4.10
CA SER A 369 -9.66 -10.35 3.54
C SER A 369 -9.18 -11.35 4.59
N LEU A 370 -8.77 -12.55 4.15
CA LEU A 370 -8.18 -13.58 4.99
C LEU A 370 -6.87 -14.08 4.36
N VAL A 371 -5.75 -13.87 5.07
CA VAL A 371 -4.41 -14.19 4.58
C VAL A 371 -3.81 -15.40 5.30
N ARG A 372 -3.45 -15.25 6.59
CA ARG A 372 -2.90 -16.31 7.46
C ARG A 372 -3.91 -16.89 8.45
N GLY A 373 -5.09 -16.29 8.58
CA GLY A 373 -6.18 -16.73 9.47
C GLY A 373 -5.92 -16.57 10.97
N THR A 374 -4.71 -16.19 11.41
CA THR A 374 -4.39 -16.07 12.84
C THR A 374 -5.17 -14.97 13.54
N THR A 375 -5.45 -13.86 12.88
CA THR A 375 -6.30 -12.77 13.40
C THR A 375 -7.76 -13.22 13.45
N SER A 376 -8.25 -13.82 12.37
CA SER A 376 -9.64 -14.30 12.28
C SER A 376 -9.93 -15.36 13.36
N HIS A 377 -9.01 -16.31 13.60
CA HIS A 377 -9.11 -17.27 14.71
C HIS A 377 -9.26 -16.57 16.07
N LYS A 378 -8.44 -15.56 16.35
CA LYS A 378 -8.52 -14.82 17.63
C LYS A 378 -9.82 -14.02 17.77
N ILE A 379 -10.30 -13.44 16.67
CA ILE A 379 -11.57 -12.68 16.65
C ILE A 379 -12.76 -13.61 16.86
N VAL A 380 -12.82 -14.72 16.13
CA VAL A 380 -13.89 -15.73 16.29
C VAL A 380 -13.92 -16.26 17.71
N LYS A 381 -12.75 -16.62 18.27
CA LYS A 381 -12.66 -17.04 19.67
C LYS A 381 -13.15 -15.94 20.64
N MET A 382 -12.79 -14.68 20.39
CA MET A 382 -13.22 -13.54 21.23
C MET A 382 -14.76 -13.38 21.23
N LEU A 383 -15.40 -13.61 20.08
CA LEU A 383 -16.88 -13.54 19.96
C LEU A 383 -17.54 -14.70 20.72
N TYR A 384 -17.02 -15.92 20.63
CA TYR A 384 -17.53 -17.05 21.44
C TYR A 384 -17.29 -16.85 22.93
N ASP A 385 -16.09 -16.35 23.33
CA ASP A 385 -15.78 -16.02 24.73
C ASP A 385 -16.75 -14.92 25.30
N ALA A 386 -17.28 -14.05 24.41
CA ALA A 386 -18.28 -13.04 24.75
C ALA A 386 -19.73 -13.56 24.72
N GLY A 387 -19.95 -14.85 24.43
CA GLY A 387 -21.24 -15.51 24.50
C GLY A 387 -22.01 -15.60 23.17
N ALA A 388 -21.35 -15.44 22.02
CA ALA A 388 -21.98 -15.67 20.71
C ALA A 388 -22.45 -17.13 20.60
N LYS A 389 -23.65 -17.33 20.05
CA LYS A 389 -24.21 -18.66 19.84
C LYS A 389 -23.61 -19.36 18.62
N GLU A 390 -23.48 -18.65 17.53
CA GLU A 390 -22.85 -19.10 16.28
C GLU A 390 -22.10 -17.92 15.63
N VAL A 391 -20.93 -18.18 15.01
CA VAL A 391 -20.18 -17.19 14.26
C VAL A 391 -19.96 -17.70 12.84
N HIS A 392 -20.60 -17.03 11.87
CA HIS A 392 -20.47 -17.28 10.44
C HIS A 392 -19.55 -16.22 9.84
N VAL A 393 -18.40 -16.61 9.32
CA VAL A 393 -17.42 -15.68 8.76
C VAL A 393 -17.66 -15.51 7.26
N LYS A 394 -17.77 -14.27 6.82
CA LYS A 394 -17.88 -13.90 5.40
C LYS A 394 -16.71 -12.94 5.06
N ILE A 395 -15.97 -13.28 4.02
CA ILE A 395 -14.80 -12.51 3.57
C ILE A 395 -15.17 -11.74 2.31
N ALA A 396 -14.96 -10.41 2.35
CA ALA A 396 -15.37 -9.50 1.30
C ALA A 396 -14.40 -9.48 0.08
N CYS A 397 -13.63 -10.52 -0.10
CA CYS A 397 -12.83 -10.75 -1.30
C CYS A 397 -12.74 -12.26 -1.59
N PRO A 398 -12.29 -12.66 -2.81
CA PRO A 398 -11.97 -14.04 -3.10
C PRO A 398 -10.78 -14.56 -2.30
N GLU A 399 -10.56 -15.87 -2.35
CA GLU A 399 -9.44 -16.54 -1.69
C GLU A 399 -8.09 -16.05 -2.20
N ILE A 400 -7.22 -15.59 -1.30
CA ILE A 400 -5.86 -15.13 -1.63
C ILE A 400 -4.94 -16.36 -1.73
N ARG A 401 -4.61 -16.75 -2.95
CA ARG A 401 -3.83 -17.96 -3.26
C ARG A 401 -2.43 -17.70 -3.78
N TYR A 402 -2.15 -16.47 -4.23
CA TYR A 402 -0.89 -16.09 -4.87
C TYR A 402 -0.29 -14.85 -4.23
N PRO A 403 1.05 -14.80 -4.04
CA PRO A 403 1.74 -13.64 -3.50
C PRO A 403 1.74 -12.46 -4.47
N ASP A 404 1.95 -11.24 -3.95
CA ASP A 404 2.17 -10.04 -4.75
C ASP A 404 3.66 -9.78 -5.00
N PHE A 405 3.94 -9.13 -6.13
CA PHE A 405 5.26 -8.68 -6.53
C PHE A 405 5.27 -7.20 -6.97
N TYR A 406 4.17 -6.46 -6.73
CA TYR A 406 4.00 -5.09 -7.19
C TYR A 406 3.90 -4.05 -6.07
N GLY A 407 4.24 -4.46 -4.84
CA GLY A 407 4.36 -3.54 -3.71
C GLY A 407 3.44 -3.81 -2.54
N VAL A 408 2.55 -4.81 -2.63
CA VAL A 408 1.79 -5.31 -1.47
C VAL A 408 2.61 -6.35 -0.73
N ASP A 409 2.85 -6.14 0.57
CA ASP A 409 3.53 -7.13 1.40
C ASP A 409 2.60 -8.32 1.66
N THR A 410 2.63 -9.28 0.75
CA THR A 410 1.98 -10.57 0.94
C THR A 410 2.97 -11.62 1.43
N PRO A 411 2.53 -12.55 2.28
CA PRO A 411 3.39 -13.66 2.68
C PRO A 411 3.69 -14.58 1.49
N THR A 412 4.72 -15.41 1.64
CA THR A 412 5.04 -16.44 0.65
C THR A 412 3.86 -17.38 0.43
N LYS A 413 3.78 -18.01 -0.74
CA LYS A 413 2.70 -18.97 -1.08
C LYS A 413 2.51 -20.05 0.00
N LYS A 414 3.58 -20.47 0.68
CA LYS A 414 3.53 -21.46 1.79
C LYS A 414 2.80 -20.92 3.03
N GLU A 415 2.74 -19.63 3.22
CA GLU A 415 2.07 -18.99 4.37
C GLU A 415 0.66 -18.50 4.06
N LEU A 416 0.26 -18.48 2.77
CA LEU A 416 -1.10 -18.14 2.34
C LEU A 416 -2.02 -19.31 2.68
N LEU A 417 -3.01 -19.07 3.56
CA LEU A 417 -3.86 -20.11 4.09
C LEU A 417 -4.69 -20.79 2.98
N ALA A 418 -5.32 -20.00 2.11
CA ALA A 418 -6.12 -20.49 1.01
C ALA A 418 -5.33 -21.10 -0.17
N ALA A 419 -4.00 -20.94 -0.20
CA ALA A 419 -3.14 -21.64 -1.13
C ALA A 419 -2.83 -23.09 -0.70
N ASN A 420 -3.04 -23.42 0.60
CA ASN A 420 -2.59 -24.67 1.20
C ASN A 420 -3.71 -25.47 1.88
N LYS A 421 -4.90 -24.89 2.04
CA LYS A 421 -6.05 -25.48 2.75
C LYS A 421 -7.33 -25.29 1.97
N THR A 422 -8.25 -26.24 2.12
CA THR A 422 -9.64 -26.10 1.65
C THR A 422 -10.43 -25.13 2.52
N ASN A 423 -11.57 -24.66 2.06
CA ASN A 423 -12.44 -23.77 2.83
C ASN A 423 -12.93 -24.40 4.14
N ASP A 424 -13.19 -25.71 4.13
CA ASP A 424 -13.60 -26.45 5.33
C ASP A 424 -12.47 -26.50 6.36
N GLU A 425 -11.24 -26.82 5.92
CA GLU A 425 -10.05 -26.79 6.79
C GLU A 425 -9.72 -25.40 7.34
N ILE A 426 -9.98 -24.34 6.55
CA ILE A 426 -9.82 -22.96 7.00
C ILE A 426 -10.90 -22.62 8.03
N CYS A 427 -12.15 -23.01 7.77
CA CYS A 427 -13.28 -22.81 8.68
C CYS A 427 -13.00 -23.46 10.05
N GLU A 428 -12.55 -24.71 10.05
CA GLU A 428 -12.14 -25.42 11.26
C GLU A 428 -10.97 -24.71 11.97
N TYR A 429 -9.93 -24.32 11.22
CA TYR A 429 -8.76 -23.64 11.77
C TYR A 429 -9.10 -22.32 12.46
N ILE A 430 -9.99 -21.50 11.89
CA ILE A 430 -10.42 -20.25 12.51
C ILE A 430 -11.47 -20.45 13.60
N GLY A 431 -12.06 -21.66 13.70
CA GLY A 431 -13.06 -22.03 14.69
C GLY A 431 -14.46 -21.42 14.43
N ALA A 432 -14.76 -21.10 13.18
CA ALA A 432 -16.06 -20.55 12.79
C ALA A 432 -17.10 -21.68 12.54
N LYS A 433 -18.40 -21.35 12.62
CA LYS A 433 -19.49 -22.26 12.27
C LYS A 433 -19.57 -22.48 10.75
N SER A 434 -19.31 -21.44 9.97
CA SER A 434 -19.16 -21.49 8.51
C SER A 434 -18.24 -20.40 8.01
N LEU A 435 -17.64 -20.61 6.84
CA LEU A 435 -16.79 -19.65 6.14
C LEU A 435 -17.22 -19.55 4.68
N LYS A 436 -17.29 -18.32 4.16
CA LYS A 436 -17.51 -18.07 2.74
C LYS A 436 -16.74 -16.85 2.29
N PHE A 437 -16.09 -16.96 1.15
CA PHE A 437 -15.43 -15.87 0.43
C PHE A 437 -16.35 -15.35 -0.66
N LEU A 438 -16.26 -14.06 -0.98
CA LEU A 438 -16.91 -13.51 -2.16
C LEU A 438 -16.35 -14.18 -3.42
N SER A 439 -17.22 -14.52 -4.36
CA SER A 439 -16.76 -15.04 -5.64
C SER A 439 -15.98 -14.00 -6.44
N LEU A 440 -15.07 -14.44 -7.33
CA LEU A 440 -14.36 -13.54 -8.24
C LEU A 440 -15.36 -12.76 -9.13
N GLN A 441 -16.42 -13.41 -9.59
CA GLN A 441 -17.49 -12.76 -10.37
C GLN A 441 -18.23 -11.69 -9.56
N GLY A 442 -18.56 -11.97 -8.29
CA GLY A 442 -19.19 -11.00 -7.37
C GLY A 442 -18.30 -9.77 -7.16
N LEU A 443 -16.97 -9.97 -7.00
CA LEU A 443 -16.01 -8.87 -6.87
C LEU A 443 -16.01 -7.98 -8.11
N TYR A 444 -15.94 -8.56 -9.32
CA TYR A 444 -15.98 -7.79 -10.56
C TYR A 444 -17.29 -7.01 -10.71
N LYS A 445 -18.44 -7.62 -10.39
CA LYS A 445 -19.75 -6.94 -10.39
C LYS A 445 -19.80 -5.77 -9.42
N ALA A 446 -19.27 -5.93 -8.22
CA ALA A 446 -19.23 -4.88 -7.20
C ALA A 446 -18.44 -3.63 -7.66
N ILE A 447 -17.36 -3.85 -8.42
CA ILE A 447 -16.52 -2.77 -8.96
C ILE A 447 -17.16 -2.13 -10.22
N GLY A 448 -18.10 -2.81 -10.88
CA GLY A 448 -18.84 -2.28 -12.02
C GLY A 448 -18.61 -3.00 -13.34
N PHE A 449 -17.98 -4.17 -13.31
CA PHE A 449 -17.80 -5.02 -14.47
C PHE A 449 -18.81 -6.19 -14.45
N GLU A 450 -19.36 -6.57 -15.59
CA GLU A 450 -20.27 -7.71 -15.66
C GLU A 450 -19.58 -9.02 -15.27
N LYS A 451 -18.36 -9.20 -15.78
CA LYS A 451 -17.48 -10.34 -15.50
C LYS A 451 -16.01 -10.00 -15.77
N ARG A 452 -15.10 -10.84 -15.27
CA ARG A 452 -13.70 -10.84 -15.66
C ARG A 452 -13.56 -11.13 -17.15
N ASN A 453 -12.73 -10.36 -17.85
CA ASN A 453 -12.31 -10.70 -19.19
C ASN A 453 -11.02 -11.52 -19.12
N ASP A 454 -11.05 -12.78 -19.55
CA ASP A 454 -9.90 -13.69 -19.41
C ASP A 454 -8.75 -13.37 -20.38
N THR A 455 -9.03 -12.70 -21.51
CA THR A 455 -7.99 -12.27 -22.45
C THR A 455 -7.35 -10.95 -22.05
N TYR A 456 -8.16 -10.02 -21.54
CA TYR A 456 -7.73 -8.69 -21.13
C TYR A 456 -8.37 -8.31 -19.78
N PRO A 457 -7.90 -8.87 -18.66
CA PRO A 457 -8.48 -8.58 -17.36
C PRO A 457 -8.48 -7.08 -17.05
N GLN A 458 -9.57 -6.60 -16.47
CA GLN A 458 -9.78 -5.19 -16.17
C GLN A 458 -9.03 -4.76 -14.92
N LEU A 459 -8.64 -5.72 -14.06
CA LEU A 459 -7.97 -5.50 -12.79
C LEU A 459 -6.69 -6.33 -12.69
N THR A 460 -5.74 -5.87 -11.89
CA THR A 460 -4.63 -6.69 -11.40
C THR A 460 -5.13 -7.51 -10.22
N ASP A 461 -5.55 -8.75 -10.51
CA ASP A 461 -6.25 -9.69 -9.65
C ASP A 461 -5.49 -10.99 -9.40
N HIS A 462 -4.19 -10.98 -9.68
CA HIS A 462 -3.30 -12.15 -9.57
C HIS A 462 -3.34 -12.82 -8.19
N TYR A 463 -3.66 -12.10 -7.13
CA TYR A 463 -3.83 -12.63 -5.77
C TYR A 463 -4.78 -13.84 -5.73
N PHE A 464 -5.80 -13.82 -6.58
CA PHE A 464 -6.87 -14.81 -6.70
C PHE A 464 -6.64 -15.78 -7.85
N THR A 465 -6.12 -15.29 -8.97
CA THR A 465 -6.06 -15.99 -10.27
C THR A 465 -4.67 -16.51 -10.65
N GLY A 466 -3.61 -15.89 -10.12
CA GLY A 466 -2.23 -16.14 -10.56
C GLY A 466 -1.88 -15.49 -11.92
N ASP A 467 -2.77 -14.64 -12.46
CA ASP A 467 -2.56 -13.93 -13.73
C ASP A 467 -1.80 -12.62 -13.49
N TYR A 468 -0.49 -12.68 -13.53
CA TYR A 468 0.42 -11.55 -13.33
C TYR A 468 0.56 -10.72 -14.60
N PRO A 469 0.17 -9.41 -14.62
CA PRO A 469 0.33 -8.53 -15.78
C PRO A 469 1.80 -8.31 -16.17
N VAL A 470 2.70 -8.33 -15.19
CA VAL A 470 4.15 -8.24 -15.36
C VAL A 470 4.79 -9.46 -14.70
N LYS A 471 5.60 -10.21 -15.44
CA LYS A 471 6.24 -11.40 -14.89
C LYS A 471 7.22 -11.04 -13.76
N PRO A 472 7.22 -11.75 -12.62
CA PRO A 472 8.18 -11.56 -11.55
C PRO A 472 9.54 -12.19 -11.92
N ILE A 473 10.35 -11.50 -12.71
CA ILE A 473 11.57 -12.02 -13.34
C ILE A 473 12.59 -12.47 -12.29
N ASP A 474 12.80 -11.67 -11.27
CA ASP A 474 13.80 -11.95 -10.21
C ASP A 474 13.41 -13.15 -9.34
N GLU A 475 12.13 -13.52 -9.28
CA GLU A 475 11.62 -14.65 -8.51
C GLU A 475 11.64 -15.98 -9.29
N LEU A 476 11.66 -15.92 -10.63
CA LEU A 476 11.65 -17.08 -11.54
C LEU A 476 13.05 -17.63 -11.81
N GLY A 477 14.10 -16.89 -11.46
CA GLY A 477 15.50 -17.33 -11.63
C GLY A 477 16.04 -18.05 -10.41
N ASP A 478 17.02 -18.95 -10.60
CA ASP A 478 17.79 -19.63 -9.52
C ASP A 478 18.63 -18.64 -8.67
N ASN A 479 18.60 -17.36 -9.01
CA ASN A 479 19.33 -16.29 -8.34
C ASN A 479 18.56 -15.76 -7.13
N LYS A 480 18.45 -16.57 -6.08
CA LYS A 480 18.14 -16.08 -4.72
C LYS A 480 19.34 -15.32 -4.16
N VAL A 481 19.69 -14.23 -4.77
CA VAL A 481 20.60 -13.25 -4.15
C VAL A 481 19.77 -12.47 -3.14
N THR A 482 19.79 -12.95 -1.91
CA THR A 482 19.32 -12.15 -0.77
C THR A 482 20.15 -10.87 -0.78
N GLN A 483 19.54 -9.72 -1.03
CA GLN A 483 20.18 -8.39 -0.94
C GLN A 483 20.54 -8.12 0.54
N LEU A 484 21.61 -8.75 1.00
CA LEU A 484 22.18 -8.49 2.31
C LEU A 484 23.18 -7.33 2.17
N SER A 485 22.94 -6.25 2.90
CA SER A 485 23.96 -5.23 3.09
C SER A 485 25.16 -5.83 3.82
N LEU A 486 26.36 -5.66 3.28
CA LEU A 486 27.60 -6.03 3.98
C LEU A 486 27.92 -5.06 5.13
N LEU A 487 27.26 -3.91 5.20
CA LEU A 487 27.36 -2.94 6.29
C LEU A 487 26.35 -3.26 7.38
N SER A 488 26.81 -3.78 8.53
CA SER A 488 26.00 -3.75 9.74
C SER A 488 26.03 -2.34 10.33
N THR A 489 24.96 -1.56 10.12
CA THR A 489 24.78 -0.34 10.91
C THR A 489 24.39 -0.77 12.32
N GLY A 490 25.27 -0.48 13.30
CA GLY A 490 24.95 -0.67 14.70
C GLY A 490 23.64 0.05 15.01
N SER A 491 22.70 -0.67 15.63
CA SER A 491 21.50 -0.08 16.22
C SER A 491 21.95 0.85 17.35
N ASN A 492 22.06 2.12 17.09
CA ASN A 492 22.06 3.10 18.18
C ASN A 492 20.64 3.14 18.75
N ASN A 493 20.56 2.80 20.04
CA ASN A 493 19.41 2.87 20.94
C ASN A 493 18.67 4.21 20.91
#